data_7f9b7b97e9057c0e3e2f0d4ae871cc63
#
_entry.id   7f9b7b97e9057c0e3e2f0d4ae871cc63
#
_cell.length_a   1.000
_cell.length_b   1.000
_cell.length_c   1.000
_cell.angle_alpha   90.00
_cell.angle_beta   90.00
_cell.angle_gamma   90.00
#
_symmetry.space_group_name_H-M   'P 1'
#
loop_
_entity.id
_entity.type
_entity.pdbx_description
1 polymer ?
#
loop_
_entity_poly.entity_id
_entity_poly.type
_entity_poly.pdbx_seq_one_letter_code
_entity_poly.pdbx_strand_id
1 'polypeptide(L)'
;MGSDARLALPVLAALLLGTSEPPATLDQFEQVLAAQPSATAALGQWCAARRLAPDPQIRAAVISGRTTDPPGDLRRILDLSGDVRMGYRHVRLSCGGKVLSEAHNWYATERLTPEMNRTLDETDTPFGRVAAPLRFTRERLGGERGAASYCPRGTVLSHRALLRLPDGAPLAYVVECYTAQNLARPD
;
A
#
# COMPACT_ATOMS: atom_id res chain seq x y z
N MET A 1 -28.03 -24.43 -68.54
CA MET A 1 -27.88 -25.28 -67.34
C MET A 1 -26.55 -24.89 -66.70
N GLY A 2 -26.60 -23.96 -65.77
CA GLY A 2 -25.45 -23.43 -65.03
C GLY A 2 -25.59 -23.84 -63.56
N SER A 3 -24.61 -24.64 -63.08
CA SER A 3 -24.56 -25.08 -61.68
C SER A 3 -23.74 -24.09 -60.88
N ASP A 4 -24.37 -23.30 -60.00
CA ASP A 4 -23.70 -22.47 -59.03
C ASP A 4 -23.26 -23.31 -57.85
N ALA A 5 -21.99 -23.61 -57.79
CA ALA A 5 -21.33 -24.22 -56.61
C ALA A 5 -20.99 -23.14 -55.60
N ARG A 6 -21.81 -23.00 -54.55
CA ARG A 6 -21.55 -22.14 -53.41
C ARG A 6 -20.49 -22.82 -52.52
N LEU A 7 -19.26 -22.29 -52.52
CA LEU A 7 -18.23 -22.66 -51.55
C LEU A 7 -18.59 -22.09 -50.17
N ALA A 8 -18.93 -22.95 -49.25
CA ALA A 8 -19.08 -22.59 -47.84
C ALA A 8 -17.69 -22.55 -47.19
N LEU A 9 -17.25 -21.35 -46.76
CA LEU A 9 -16.07 -21.17 -45.92
C LEU A 9 -16.37 -21.64 -44.50
N PRO A 10 -15.53 -22.46 -43.87
CA PRO A 10 -15.70 -22.80 -42.46
C PRO A 10 -15.28 -21.60 -41.62
N VAL A 11 -16.20 -21.10 -40.76
CA VAL A 11 -15.92 -20.13 -39.71
C VAL A 11 -15.13 -20.85 -38.63
N LEU A 12 -13.81 -20.58 -38.59
CA LEU A 12 -12.95 -21.05 -37.50
C LEU A 12 -13.31 -20.22 -36.23
N ALA A 13 -14.08 -20.80 -35.35
CA ALA A 13 -14.30 -20.23 -34.02
C ALA A 13 -13.01 -20.38 -33.22
N ALA A 14 -12.24 -19.28 -33.07
CA ALA A 14 -11.11 -19.23 -32.17
C ALA A 14 -11.63 -19.29 -30.74
N LEU A 15 -11.49 -20.44 -30.08
CA LEU A 15 -11.66 -20.52 -28.61
C LEU A 15 -10.58 -19.67 -27.96
N LEU A 16 -10.97 -18.52 -27.44
CA LEU A 16 -10.17 -17.74 -26.50
C LEU A 16 -10.08 -18.53 -25.18
N LEU A 17 -9.06 -19.38 -25.09
CA LEU A 17 -8.67 -19.97 -23.81
C LEU A 17 -8.22 -18.81 -22.93
N GLY A 18 -9.08 -18.39 -22.00
CA GLY A 18 -8.75 -17.43 -20.99
C GLY A 18 -7.60 -17.96 -20.12
N THR A 19 -6.37 -17.55 -20.43
CA THR A 19 -5.22 -17.86 -19.58
C THR A 19 -5.39 -17.06 -18.29
N SER A 20 -5.82 -17.72 -17.23
CA SER A 20 -5.81 -17.09 -15.90
C SER A 20 -4.38 -16.70 -15.56
N GLU A 21 -4.19 -15.42 -15.23
CA GLU A 21 -2.90 -14.89 -14.83
C GLU A 21 -2.37 -15.67 -13.60
N PRO A 22 -1.08 -16.07 -13.57
CA PRO A 22 -0.54 -16.82 -12.45
C PRO A 22 -0.54 -15.97 -11.17
N PRO A 23 -0.53 -16.60 -9.99
CA PRO A 23 -0.35 -15.87 -8.74
C PRO A 23 0.95 -15.06 -8.78
N ALA A 24 0.93 -13.88 -8.19
CA ALA A 24 2.12 -13.05 -8.09
C ALA A 24 3.14 -13.66 -7.13
N THR A 25 4.41 -13.41 -7.38
CA THR A 25 5.48 -13.76 -6.46
C THR A 25 5.75 -12.62 -5.47
N LEU A 26 6.32 -12.96 -4.33
CA LEU A 26 6.73 -11.96 -3.35
C LEU A 26 7.82 -11.03 -3.92
N ASP A 27 8.74 -11.57 -4.73
CA ASP A 27 9.81 -10.79 -5.38
C ASP A 27 9.25 -9.71 -6.31
N GLN A 28 8.21 -10.04 -7.10
CA GLN A 28 7.53 -9.05 -7.95
C GLN A 28 6.89 -7.94 -7.13
N PHE A 29 6.26 -8.30 -6.01
CA PHE A 29 5.64 -7.34 -5.13
C PHE A 29 6.67 -6.44 -4.43
N GLU A 30 7.78 -7.00 -3.93
CA GLU A 30 8.89 -6.25 -3.34
C GLU A 30 9.52 -5.26 -4.33
N GLN A 31 9.64 -5.63 -5.62
CA GLN A 31 10.12 -4.72 -6.66
C GLN A 31 9.21 -3.51 -6.84
N VAL A 32 7.89 -3.70 -6.85
CA VAL A 32 6.94 -2.59 -6.95
C VAL A 32 7.01 -1.70 -5.71
N LEU A 33 7.12 -2.28 -4.50
CA LEU A 33 7.29 -1.52 -3.26
C LEU A 33 8.58 -0.69 -3.25
N ALA A 34 9.67 -1.21 -3.83
CA ALA A 34 10.95 -0.51 -3.90
C ALA A 34 10.95 0.65 -4.91
N ALA A 35 10.13 0.56 -5.96
CA ALA A 35 10.07 1.54 -7.04
C ALA A 35 9.19 2.77 -6.73
N GLN A 36 8.44 2.76 -5.62
CA GLN A 36 7.47 3.81 -5.32
C GLN A 36 7.83 4.61 -4.07
N PRO A 37 7.50 5.91 -4.05
CA PRO A 37 7.82 6.80 -2.92
C PRO A 37 7.01 6.50 -1.66
N SER A 38 5.91 5.76 -1.77
CA SER A 38 5.09 5.37 -0.63
C SER A 38 4.43 4.01 -0.82
N ALA A 39 4.10 3.31 0.28
CA ALA A 39 3.33 2.09 0.23
C ALA A 39 1.95 2.30 -0.43
N THR A 40 1.30 3.43 -0.18
CA THR A 40 0.01 3.75 -0.81
C THR A 40 0.12 3.81 -2.34
N ALA A 41 1.17 4.45 -2.87
CA ALA A 41 1.41 4.51 -4.31
C ALA A 41 1.72 3.12 -4.89
N ALA A 42 2.59 2.36 -4.20
CA ALA A 42 2.94 1.00 -4.61
C ALA A 42 1.72 0.07 -4.64
N LEU A 43 0.90 0.10 -3.60
CA LEU A 43 -0.32 -0.71 -3.52
C LEU A 43 -1.34 -0.31 -4.59
N GLY A 44 -1.47 0.99 -4.90
CA GLY A 44 -2.33 1.47 -5.98
C GLY A 44 -1.89 0.95 -7.35
N GLN A 45 -0.59 1.07 -7.64
CA GLN A 45 -0.02 0.51 -8.86
C GLN A 45 -0.19 -1.01 -8.93
N TRP A 46 0.08 -1.71 -7.82
CA TRP A 46 -0.06 -3.16 -7.73
C TRP A 46 -1.50 -3.61 -7.95
N CYS A 47 -2.44 -2.94 -7.27
CA CYS A 47 -3.87 -3.22 -7.42
C CYS A 47 -4.34 -3.08 -8.86
N ALA A 48 -3.93 -2.00 -9.55
CA ALA A 48 -4.27 -1.76 -10.95
C ALA A 48 -3.63 -2.81 -11.87
N ALA A 49 -2.33 -3.05 -11.73
CA ALA A 49 -1.58 -3.99 -12.56
C ALA A 49 -2.10 -5.42 -12.42
N ARG A 50 -2.49 -5.82 -11.21
CA ARG A 50 -3.02 -7.16 -10.90
C ARG A 50 -4.53 -7.26 -11.00
N ARG A 51 -5.23 -6.19 -11.37
CA ARG A 51 -6.71 -6.14 -11.48
C ARG A 51 -7.41 -6.69 -10.24
N LEU A 52 -6.89 -6.34 -9.04
CA LEU A 52 -7.41 -6.87 -7.78
C LEU A 52 -8.81 -6.32 -7.44
N ALA A 53 -9.22 -5.22 -8.06
CA ALA A 53 -10.56 -4.66 -7.99
C ALA A 53 -10.87 -3.84 -9.26
N PRO A 54 -12.15 -3.66 -9.62
CA PRO A 54 -12.56 -2.80 -10.74
C PRO A 54 -12.14 -1.34 -10.57
N ASP A 55 -12.20 -0.82 -9.33
CA ASP A 55 -11.66 0.49 -8.95
C ASP A 55 -10.36 0.27 -8.16
N PRO A 56 -9.18 0.60 -8.74
CA PRO A 56 -7.89 0.34 -8.11
C PRO A 56 -7.49 1.38 -7.06
N GLN A 57 -8.44 2.12 -6.51
CA GLN A 57 -8.16 3.12 -5.47
C GLN A 57 -7.87 2.46 -4.12
N ILE A 58 -6.77 2.88 -3.50
CA ILE A 58 -6.46 2.46 -2.14
C ILE A 58 -7.23 3.33 -1.14
N ARG A 59 -7.97 2.67 -0.27
CA ARG A 59 -8.69 3.27 0.85
C ARG A 59 -8.06 2.84 2.16
N ALA A 60 -8.07 3.73 3.13
CA ALA A 60 -7.65 3.41 4.50
C ALA A 60 -8.90 3.24 5.38
N ALA A 61 -8.88 2.25 6.24
CA ALA A 61 -9.83 2.13 7.33
C ALA A 61 -9.04 2.19 8.64
N VAL A 62 -9.37 3.16 9.50
CA VAL A 62 -8.71 3.32 10.81
C VAL A 62 -9.15 2.19 11.73
N ILE A 63 -8.18 1.52 12.34
CA ILE A 63 -8.40 0.52 13.38
C ILE A 63 -8.48 1.25 14.70
N SER A 64 -9.69 1.47 15.20
CA SER A 64 -9.96 2.16 16.45
C SER A 64 -9.70 1.27 17.67
N GLY A 65 -9.42 1.90 18.83
CA GLY A 65 -9.44 1.25 20.16
C GLY A 65 -8.15 0.55 20.57
N ARG A 66 -7.06 0.62 19.75
CA ARG A 66 -5.74 0.14 20.16
C ARG A 66 -4.70 1.23 19.91
N THR A 67 -4.31 1.91 20.97
CA THR A 67 -3.05 2.66 20.96
C THR A 67 -1.93 1.64 21.11
N THR A 68 -1.01 1.61 20.17
CA THR A 68 0.18 0.76 20.24
C THR A 68 1.34 1.64 20.68
N ASP A 69 2.05 1.23 21.71
CA ASP A 69 3.23 1.95 22.16
C ASP A 69 4.24 2.05 21.01
N PRO A 70 4.79 3.24 20.77
CA PRO A 70 5.81 3.42 19.76
C PRO A 70 7.10 2.66 20.14
N PRO A 71 7.98 2.35 19.18
CA PRO A 71 9.35 1.96 19.51
C PRO A 71 9.99 2.94 20.49
N GLY A 72 10.72 2.44 21.49
CA GLY A 72 11.15 3.23 22.64
C GLY A 72 12.00 4.47 22.35
N ASP A 73 12.68 4.51 21.18
CA ASP A 73 13.50 5.64 20.74
C ASP A 73 12.84 6.49 19.61
N LEU A 74 11.54 6.30 19.36
CA LEU A 74 10.87 6.88 18.20
C LEU A 74 10.85 8.41 18.24
N ARG A 75 10.70 9.04 19.41
CA ARG A 75 10.77 10.51 19.52
C ARG A 75 12.12 11.05 19.05
N ARG A 76 13.21 10.33 19.37
CA ARG A 76 14.56 10.66 18.90
C ARG A 76 14.71 10.43 17.40
N ILE A 77 14.18 9.32 16.89
CA ILE A 77 14.19 9.00 15.44
C ILE A 77 13.43 10.07 14.63
N LEU A 78 12.30 10.55 15.17
CA LEU A 78 11.50 11.59 14.53
C LEU A 78 12.00 13.00 14.84
N ASP A 79 13.09 13.13 15.61
CA ASP A 79 13.64 14.44 16.02
C ASP A 79 12.58 15.36 16.59
N LEU A 80 11.78 14.83 17.53
CA LEU A 80 10.73 15.56 18.22
C LEU A 80 11.24 16.08 19.55
N SER A 81 11.31 17.39 19.68
CA SER A 81 11.67 18.06 20.94
C SER A 81 10.49 18.13 21.91
N GLY A 82 10.79 18.05 23.23
CA GLY A 82 9.88 18.40 24.32
C GLY A 82 8.45 17.90 24.15
N ASP A 83 7.51 18.86 24.13
CA ASP A 83 6.07 18.60 24.16
C ASP A 83 5.41 18.46 22.77
N VAL A 84 6.20 18.38 21.70
CA VAL A 84 5.66 18.22 20.36
C VAL A 84 4.82 16.95 20.29
N ARG A 85 3.58 17.11 19.83
CA ARG A 85 2.64 16.00 19.68
C ARG A 85 3.10 15.07 18.56
N MET A 86 3.24 13.79 18.88
CA MET A 86 3.39 12.72 17.89
C MET A 86 1.99 12.19 17.54
N GLY A 87 1.65 12.25 16.25
CA GLY A 87 0.44 11.63 15.74
C GLY A 87 0.62 10.12 15.58
N TYR A 88 -0.48 9.38 15.67
CA TYR A 88 -0.51 7.93 15.45
C TYR A 88 -1.74 7.51 14.69
N ARG A 89 -1.56 6.64 13.70
CA ARG A 89 -2.66 5.96 13.00
C ARG A 89 -2.33 4.49 12.81
N HIS A 90 -3.30 3.65 13.16
CA HIS A 90 -3.30 2.23 12.83
C HIS A 90 -4.38 2.01 11.78
N VAL A 91 -4.01 1.54 10.59
CA VAL A 91 -4.90 1.49 9.43
C VAL A 91 -4.79 0.18 8.67
N ARG A 92 -5.90 -0.22 8.03
CA ARG A 92 -5.89 -1.18 6.93
C ARG A 92 -5.97 -0.44 5.61
N LEU A 93 -5.11 -0.81 4.68
CA LEU A 93 -5.13 -0.32 3.31
C LEU A 93 -5.74 -1.40 2.42
N SER A 94 -6.83 -1.05 1.74
CA SER A 94 -7.58 -1.98 0.91
C SER A 94 -7.69 -1.50 -0.52
N CYS A 95 -7.74 -2.45 -1.45
CA CYS A 95 -8.13 -2.26 -2.83
C CYS A 95 -9.44 -3.02 -3.04
N GLY A 96 -10.52 -2.30 -3.31
CA GLY A 96 -11.85 -2.89 -3.24
C GLY A 96 -12.09 -3.54 -1.87
N GLY A 97 -12.58 -4.78 -1.86
CA GLY A 97 -12.77 -5.54 -0.64
C GLY A 97 -11.53 -6.27 -0.10
N LYS A 98 -10.38 -6.21 -0.81
CA LYS A 98 -9.17 -6.93 -0.43
C LYS A 98 -8.27 -6.07 0.45
N VAL A 99 -8.02 -6.49 1.69
CA VAL A 99 -7.04 -5.83 2.57
C VAL A 99 -5.64 -6.21 2.12
N LEU A 100 -4.87 -5.24 1.62
CA LEU A 100 -3.52 -5.46 1.10
C LEU A 100 -2.44 -5.21 2.15
N SER A 101 -2.69 -4.30 3.10
CA SER A 101 -1.74 -3.99 4.16
C SER A 101 -2.46 -3.57 5.44
N GLU A 102 -1.84 -3.89 6.58
CA GLU A 102 -2.11 -3.25 7.86
C GLU A 102 -0.86 -2.45 8.24
N ALA A 103 -1.03 -1.20 8.67
CA ALA A 103 0.10 -0.31 8.88
C ALA A 103 -0.04 0.56 10.14
N HIS A 104 1.08 0.74 10.81
CA HIS A 104 1.25 1.67 11.92
C HIS A 104 2.05 2.87 11.44
N ASN A 105 1.51 4.07 11.63
CA ASN A 105 2.16 5.33 11.27
C ASN A 105 2.28 6.20 12.50
N TRP A 106 3.49 6.51 12.93
CA TRP A 106 3.80 7.54 13.92
C TRP A 106 4.43 8.71 13.19
N TYR A 107 3.93 9.92 13.40
CA TYR A 107 4.36 11.07 12.61
C TYR A 107 4.46 12.37 13.42
N ALA A 108 5.31 13.27 12.93
CA ALA A 108 5.48 14.62 13.45
C ALA A 108 4.31 15.50 12.98
N THR A 109 3.33 15.76 13.84
CA THR A 109 2.14 16.54 13.47
C THR A 109 2.48 17.98 13.08
N GLU A 110 3.54 18.56 13.64
CA GLU A 110 4.03 19.92 13.33
C GLU A 110 4.62 20.05 11.91
N ARG A 111 5.01 18.92 11.29
CA ARG A 111 5.55 18.86 9.91
C ARG A 111 4.47 18.66 8.85
N LEU A 112 3.23 18.55 9.29
CA LEU A 112 2.04 18.54 8.44
C LEU A 112 1.32 19.89 8.55
N THR A 113 0.60 20.28 7.51
CA THR A 113 -0.29 21.44 7.61
C THR A 113 -1.48 21.14 8.53
N PRO A 114 -2.14 22.16 9.09
CA PRO A 114 -3.36 21.95 9.87
C PRO A 114 -4.44 21.19 9.11
N GLU A 115 -4.56 21.42 7.79
CA GLU A 115 -5.51 20.72 6.93
C GLU A 115 -5.14 19.23 6.73
N MET A 116 -3.84 18.94 6.56
CA MET A 116 -3.36 17.55 6.48
C MET A 116 -3.65 16.79 7.76
N ASN A 117 -3.37 17.39 8.93
CA ASN A 117 -3.69 16.78 10.22
C ASN A 117 -5.18 16.51 10.34
N ARG A 118 -6.04 17.50 10.03
CA ARG A 118 -7.50 17.33 10.05
C ARG A 118 -7.96 16.21 9.10
N THR A 119 -7.44 16.17 7.87
CA THR A 119 -7.77 15.10 6.93
C THR A 119 -7.40 13.72 7.47
N LEU A 120 -6.24 13.61 8.15
CA LEU A 120 -5.83 12.35 8.78
C LEU A 120 -6.71 11.97 9.97
N ASP A 121 -7.20 12.95 10.74
CA ASP A 121 -8.02 12.71 11.92
C ASP A 121 -9.47 12.36 11.56
N GLU A 122 -10.02 12.94 10.48
CA GLU A 122 -11.45 12.91 10.15
C GLU A 122 -11.81 12.00 8.96
N THR A 123 -10.83 11.52 8.18
CA THR A 123 -11.12 10.79 6.94
C THR A 123 -10.37 9.46 6.82
N ASP A 124 -10.88 8.62 5.89
CA ASP A 124 -10.24 7.37 5.45
C ASP A 124 -9.16 7.59 4.39
N THR A 125 -8.62 8.81 4.26
CA THR A 125 -7.57 9.08 3.29
C THR A 125 -6.24 8.48 3.79
N PRO A 126 -5.55 7.67 2.96
CA PRO A 126 -4.26 7.10 3.33
C PRO A 126 -3.21 8.17 3.60
N PHE A 127 -2.34 7.96 4.62
CA PHE A 127 -1.27 8.88 5.00
C PHE A 127 -0.41 9.31 3.80
N GLY A 128 0.04 8.34 2.99
CA GLY A 128 0.89 8.62 1.83
C GLY A 128 0.21 9.51 0.78
N ARG A 129 -1.12 9.53 0.71
CA ARG A 129 -1.87 10.44 -0.17
C ARG A 129 -1.97 11.83 0.43
N VAL A 130 -2.27 11.95 1.72
CA VAL A 130 -2.35 13.24 2.42
C VAL A 130 -1.00 13.95 2.39
N ALA A 131 0.08 13.23 2.69
CA ALA A 131 1.42 13.79 2.76
C ALA A 131 2.13 13.93 1.39
N ALA A 132 1.55 13.41 0.29
CA ALA A 132 2.18 13.46 -1.05
C ALA A 132 2.63 14.87 -1.50
N PRO A 133 1.89 15.97 -1.23
CA PRO A 133 2.34 17.32 -1.60
C PRO A 133 3.66 17.73 -0.93
N LEU A 134 4.05 17.11 0.17
CA LEU A 134 5.31 17.37 0.86
C LEU A 134 6.52 16.74 0.15
N ARG A 135 6.30 15.95 -0.91
CA ARG A 135 7.34 15.29 -1.72
C ARG A 135 8.35 14.49 -0.89
N PHE A 136 7.87 13.84 0.15
CA PHE A 136 8.71 13.00 1.01
C PHE A 136 9.34 11.83 0.23
N THR A 137 10.48 11.37 0.72
CA THR A 137 11.13 10.13 0.28
C THR A 137 10.96 9.05 1.34
N ARG A 138 11.04 7.78 0.92
CA ARG A 138 10.90 6.63 1.80
C ARG A 138 12.26 5.94 1.95
N GLU A 139 12.86 6.07 3.13
CA GLU A 139 14.06 5.36 3.54
C GLU A 139 13.67 4.02 4.19
N ARG A 140 13.99 2.91 3.55
CA ARG A 140 13.74 1.58 4.11
C ARG A 140 14.75 1.29 5.23
N LEU A 141 14.29 1.13 6.46
CA LEU A 141 15.11 0.80 7.63
C LEU A 141 15.28 -0.71 7.81
N GLY A 142 14.37 -1.51 7.24
CA GLY A 142 14.42 -2.96 7.31
C GLY A 142 13.17 -3.60 6.75
N GLY A 143 13.21 -4.92 6.63
CA GLY A 143 12.06 -5.71 6.18
C GLY A 143 12.39 -7.18 6.29
N GLU A 144 11.35 -7.99 6.44
CA GLU A 144 11.45 -9.44 6.54
C GLU A 144 10.25 -10.09 5.87
N ARG A 145 10.45 -11.25 5.29
CA ARG A 145 9.37 -12.10 4.80
C ARG A 145 8.71 -12.75 5.99
N GLY A 146 7.42 -12.47 6.17
CA GLY A 146 6.67 -12.84 7.35
C GLY A 146 6.30 -11.65 8.25
N ALA A 147 5.82 -11.95 9.45
CA ALA A 147 5.35 -10.97 10.42
C ALA A 147 6.51 -10.49 11.31
N ALA A 148 6.86 -9.21 11.18
CA ALA A 148 7.71 -8.50 12.13
C ALA A 148 6.95 -8.06 13.38
N SER A 149 7.65 -7.41 14.33
CA SER A 149 7.01 -6.70 15.44
C SER A 149 5.97 -5.71 14.92
N TYR A 150 4.85 -5.61 15.62
CA TYR A 150 3.63 -4.84 15.27
C TYR A 150 2.77 -5.46 14.17
N CYS A 151 3.24 -6.47 13.44
CA CYS A 151 2.47 -7.09 12.37
C CYS A 151 1.59 -8.25 12.86
N PRO A 152 0.34 -8.36 12.36
CA PRO A 152 -0.53 -9.47 12.70
C PRO A 152 -0.02 -10.80 12.12
N ARG A 153 -0.48 -11.90 12.70
CA ARG A 153 -0.24 -13.24 12.14
C ARG A 153 -0.79 -13.31 10.71
N GLY A 154 -0.07 -14.01 9.84
CA GLY A 154 -0.45 -14.14 8.42
C GLY A 154 0.08 -13.02 7.54
N THR A 155 0.84 -12.06 8.07
CA THR A 155 1.64 -11.13 7.29
C THR A 155 2.66 -11.90 6.47
N VAL A 156 2.73 -11.65 5.16
CA VAL A 156 3.68 -12.32 4.24
C VAL A 156 4.96 -11.52 4.02
N LEU A 157 4.91 -10.22 4.26
CA LEU A 157 6.04 -9.30 4.13
C LEU A 157 5.84 -8.13 5.10
N SER A 158 6.89 -7.74 5.79
CA SER A 158 6.91 -6.60 6.70
C SER A 158 7.99 -5.62 6.31
N HIS A 159 7.70 -4.33 6.31
CA HIS A 159 8.69 -3.27 6.14
C HIS A 159 8.65 -2.27 7.29
N ARG A 160 9.80 -1.74 7.64
CA ARG A 160 9.96 -0.55 8.48
C ARG A 160 10.63 0.52 7.65
N ALA A 161 10.10 1.72 7.68
CA ALA A 161 10.63 2.82 6.92
C ALA A 161 10.51 4.15 7.66
N LEU A 162 11.39 5.07 7.33
CA LEU A 162 11.35 6.46 7.73
C LEU A 162 11.00 7.31 6.50
N LEU A 163 9.96 8.11 6.61
CA LEU A 163 9.60 9.08 5.60
C LEU A 163 10.33 10.38 5.89
N ARG A 164 11.04 10.93 4.91
CA ARG A 164 11.82 12.16 5.07
C ARG A 164 11.33 13.24 4.12
N LEU A 165 11.28 14.46 4.62
CA LEU A 165 11.04 15.65 3.82
C LEU A 165 12.26 15.96 2.93
N PRO A 166 12.12 16.83 1.91
CA PRO A 166 13.23 17.19 1.01
C PRO A 166 14.44 17.81 1.70
N ASP A 167 14.26 18.44 2.86
CA ASP A 167 15.33 18.98 3.70
C ASP A 167 16.01 17.91 4.59
N GLY A 168 15.55 16.66 4.50
CA GLY A 168 16.05 15.53 5.30
C GLY A 168 15.34 15.33 6.64
N ALA A 169 14.45 16.24 7.05
CA ALA A 169 13.74 16.12 8.32
C ALA A 169 12.85 14.87 8.33
N PRO A 170 12.84 14.09 9.42
CA PRO A 170 12.02 12.88 9.53
C PRO A 170 10.54 13.26 9.71
N LEU A 171 9.68 12.85 8.79
CA LEU A 171 8.25 13.13 8.80
C LEU A 171 7.46 12.07 9.58
N ALA A 172 7.71 10.80 9.27
CA ALA A 172 6.97 9.69 9.86
C ALA A 172 7.82 8.41 9.91
N TYR A 173 7.60 7.61 10.94
CA TYR A 173 8.05 6.23 11.02
C TYR A 173 6.86 5.31 10.75
N VAL A 174 7.06 4.35 9.86
CA VAL A 174 5.99 3.44 9.44
C VAL A 174 6.41 1.98 9.61
N VAL A 175 5.47 1.16 10.06
CA VAL A 175 5.54 -0.30 10.01
C VAL A 175 4.42 -0.76 9.09
N GLU A 176 4.77 -1.47 8.06
CA GLU A 176 3.87 -1.91 7.00
C GLU A 176 3.84 -3.43 6.96
N CYS A 177 2.66 -4.00 7.13
CA CYS A 177 2.40 -5.44 7.23
C CYS A 177 1.55 -5.87 6.04
N TYR A 178 2.16 -6.47 5.03
CA TYR A 178 1.50 -6.85 3.79
C TYR A 178 0.87 -8.23 3.89
N THR A 179 -0.36 -8.35 3.44
CA THR A 179 -1.15 -9.58 3.52
C THR A 179 -0.93 -10.49 2.32
N ALA A 180 -1.34 -11.76 2.45
CA ALA A 180 -1.33 -12.74 1.35
C ALA A 180 -2.24 -12.33 0.18
N GLN A 181 -3.18 -11.40 0.35
CA GLN A 181 -4.03 -10.90 -0.73
C GLN A 181 -3.23 -10.22 -1.86
N ASN A 182 -2.02 -9.72 -1.56
CA ASN A 182 -1.13 -9.21 -2.59
C ASN A 182 -0.64 -10.29 -3.56
N LEU A 183 -0.65 -11.55 -3.16
CA LEU A 183 -0.20 -12.68 -3.96
C LEU A 183 -1.36 -13.45 -4.60
N ALA A 184 -2.59 -13.05 -4.32
CA ALA A 184 -3.78 -13.70 -4.87
C ALA A 184 -3.83 -13.56 -6.41
N ARG A 185 -4.54 -14.49 -7.04
CA ARG A 185 -4.87 -14.37 -8.45
C ARG A 185 -5.87 -13.22 -8.65
N PRO A 186 -5.83 -12.57 -9.82
CA PRO A 186 -6.93 -11.70 -10.23
C PRO A 186 -8.26 -12.46 -10.20
N ASP A 187 -9.35 -11.76 -9.90
CA ASP A 187 -10.72 -12.31 -9.97
C ASP A 187 -11.15 -12.51 -11.41
#